data_c55754bb9005c417315523e2e9b277a1
#
_entry.id   c55754bb9005c417315523e2e9b277a1
#
_cell.length_a   1.000
_cell.length_b   1.000
_cell.length_c   1.000
_cell.angle_alpha   90.00
_cell.angle_beta   90.00
_cell.angle_gamma   90.00
#
_symmetry.space_group_name_H-M   'P 1'
#
loop_
_entity.id
_entity.type
_entity.pdbx_description
1 polymer ?
#
loop_
_entity_poly.entity_id
_entity_poly.type
_entity_poly.pdbx_seq_one_letter_code
_entity_poly.pdbx_strand_id
1 'polypeptide(L)'
;HFARQQEKTSSRNSVEILGIDGTALINVGRNQEITGKRPWKYTGPKNDMYQTEHDEFFASIRNGKPMNDGEWMANSTMIAILGRMVAYTGQTITWEQALNSNEVLGPKTEDYTWDLNWDGPAIAKPGITQFT
;
A
#
# COMPACT_ATOMS: atom_id res chain seq x y z
N HIS A 1 3.83 1.99 0.56
CA HIS A 1 4.69 2.00 1.75
C HIS A 1 6.13 1.74 1.33
N PHE A 2 7.02 2.70 1.58
CA PHE A 2 8.45 2.53 1.35
C PHE A 2 9.11 2.27 2.70
N ALA A 3 9.55 1.05 2.90
CA ALA A 3 10.38 0.66 4.03
C ALA A 3 11.70 0.13 3.50
N ARG A 4 12.81 0.55 4.10
CA ARG A 4 14.11 -0.03 3.77
C ARG A 4 14.16 -1.45 4.29
N GLN A 5 14.40 -2.39 3.40
CA GLN A 5 14.59 -3.78 3.78
C GLN A 5 15.88 -3.93 4.59
N GLN A 6 15.81 -4.64 5.71
CA GLN A 6 16.98 -5.00 6.49
C GLN A 6 17.84 -6.01 5.73
N GLU A 7 19.16 -5.90 5.86
CA GLU A 7 20.07 -6.91 5.31
C GLU A 7 19.77 -8.29 5.88
N LYS A 8 19.98 -9.33 5.09
CA LYS A 8 19.75 -10.74 5.42
C LYS A 8 18.28 -11.13 5.64
N THR A 9 17.33 -10.28 5.26
CA THR A 9 15.91 -10.64 5.23
C THR A 9 15.50 -11.10 3.84
N SER A 10 14.51 -11.99 3.75
CA SER A 10 13.94 -12.43 2.47
C SER A 10 13.16 -11.28 1.82
N SER A 11 13.37 -11.07 0.51
CA SER A 11 12.56 -10.16 -0.28
C SER A 11 11.41 -10.91 -0.94
N ARG A 12 10.19 -10.47 -0.71
CA ARG A 12 9.00 -11.06 -1.32
C ARG A 12 8.00 -9.97 -1.67
N ASN A 13 7.61 -9.92 -2.92
CA ASN A 13 6.54 -9.04 -3.40
C ASN A 13 5.34 -9.90 -3.80
N SER A 14 4.49 -10.21 -2.82
CA SER A 14 3.33 -11.08 -3.02
C SER A 14 2.22 -10.74 -2.04
N VAL A 15 1.00 -11.07 -2.42
CA VAL A 15 -0.16 -11.10 -1.54
C VAL A 15 -0.48 -12.57 -1.23
N GLU A 16 -0.66 -12.89 0.03
CA GLU A 16 -1.03 -14.21 0.50
C GLU A 16 -2.36 -14.14 1.26
N ILE A 17 -3.35 -14.91 0.81
CA ILE A 17 -4.67 -14.94 1.42
C ILE A 17 -4.86 -16.34 2.02
N LEU A 18 -4.97 -16.40 3.33
CA LEU A 18 -5.17 -17.65 4.09
C LEU A 18 -6.66 -17.88 4.32
N GLY A 19 -7.18 -18.96 3.77
CA GLY A 19 -8.56 -19.41 3.96
C GLY A 19 -8.61 -20.77 4.67
N ILE A 20 -9.79 -21.15 5.13
CA ILE A 20 -10.02 -22.44 5.81
C ILE A 20 -9.68 -23.63 4.89
N ASP A 21 -9.96 -23.54 3.61
CA ASP A 21 -9.84 -24.63 2.65
C ASP A 21 -8.58 -24.56 1.76
N GLY A 22 -7.78 -23.50 1.93
CA GLY A 22 -6.56 -23.33 1.14
C GLY A 22 -5.95 -21.95 1.23
N THR A 23 -4.87 -21.75 0.51
CA THR A 23 -4.12 -20.50 0.46
C THR A 23 -4.05 -20.00 -0.98
N ALA A 24 -4.38 -18.73 -1.21
CA ALA A 24 -4.12 -18.07 -2.47
C ALA A 24 -2.81 -17.28 -2.41
N LEU A 25 -1.95 -17.47 -3.38
CA LEU A 25 -0.69 -16.77 -3.53
C LEU A 25 -0.71 -15.97 -4.84
N ILE A 26 -0.58 -14.64 -4.71
CA ILE A 26 -0.52 -13.72 -5.84
C ILE A 26 0.88 -13.10 -5.85
N ASN A 27 1.72 -13.56 -6.78
CA ASN A 27 3.06 -13.00 -6.99
C ASN A 27 3.04 -12.01 -8.16
N VAL A 28 3.48 -10.79 -7.93
CA VAL A 28 3.59 -9.79 -9.01
C VAL A 28 4.59 -10.27 -10.06
N GLY A 29 4.16 -10.35 -11.31
CA GLY A 29 4.99 -10.76 -12.46
C GLY A 29 5.38 -12.25 -12.49
N ARG A 30 4.80 -13.09 -11.61
CA ARG A 30 5.06 -14.54 -11.51
C ARG A 30 3.77 -15.34 -11.53
N ASN A 31 3.78 -16.48 -10.85
CA ASN A 31 2.64 -17.39 -10.78
C ASN A 31 1.59 -16.89 -9.78
N GLN A 32 0.32 -16.99 -10.16
CA GLN A 32 -0.82 -16.88 -9.27
C GLN A 32 -1.39 -18.30 -9.10
N GLU A 33 -1.57 -18.73 -7.85
CA GLU A 33 -2.02 -20.07 -7.55
C GLU A 33 -2.85 -20.14 -6.27
N ILE A 34 -3.75 -21.08 -6.24
CA ILE A 34 -4.49 -21.47 -5.04
C ILE A 34 -4.07 -22.90 -4.72
N THR A 35 -3.67 -23.15 -3.48
CA THR A 35 -3.36 -24.47 -2.93
C THR A 35 -4.42 -24.88 -1.92
N GLY A 36 -4.58 -26.19 -1.66
CA GLY A 36 -5.55 -26.71 -0.71
C GLY A 36 -6.60 -27.59 -1.35
N LYS A 37 -7.84 -27.59 -0.84
CA LYS A 37 -8.90 -28.51 -1.29
C LYS A 37 -9.32 -28.34 -2.75
N ARG A 38 -9.22 -27.13 -3.29
CA ARG A 38 -9.56 -26.80 -4.68
C ARG A 38 -8.38 -26.08 -5.32
N PRO A 39 -7.31 -26.80 -5.69
CA PRO A 39 -6.12 -26.20 -6.25
C PRO A 39 -6.41 -25.58 -7.62
N TRP A 40 -5.84 -24.43 -7.87
CA TRP A 40 -5.95 -23.73 -9.12
C TRP A 40 -4.65 -22.96 -9.40
N LYS A 41 -4.30 -22.86 -10.67
CA LYS A 41 -3.16 -22.10 -11.12
C LYS A 41 -3.52 -21.28 -12.35
N TYR A 42 -3.10 -20.05 -12.38
CA TYR A 42 -3.27 -19.22 -13.55
C TYR A 42 -2.39 -19.70 -14.70
N THR A 43 -3.01 -19.94 -15.85
CA THR A 43 -2.34 -20.39 -17.08
C THR A 43 -2.56 -19.44 -18.26
N GLY A 44 -3.21 -18.29 -18.00
CA GLY A 44 -3.47 -17.27 -19.01
C GLY A 44 -2.22 -16.50 -19.46
N PRO A 45 -2.37 -15.57 -20.40
CA PRO A 45 -1.28 -14.75 -20.87
C PRO A 45 -0.75 -13.85 -19.73
N LYS A 46 0.53 -13.55 -19.78
CA LYS A 46 1.09 -12.53 -18.88
C LYS A 46 0.51 -11.19 -19.24
N ASN A 47 0.03 -10.47 -18.23
CA ASN A 47 -0.45 -9.11 -18.37
C ASN A 47 0.63 -8.13 -17.91
N ASP A 48 0.88 -7.09 -18.71
CA ASP A 48 1.59 -5.90 -18.25
C ASP A 48 0.56 -4.96 -17.63
N MET A 49 0.59 -4.86 -16.30
CA MET A 49 -0.40 -4.07 -15.54
C MET A 49 -0.34 -2.58 -15.89
N TYR A 50 0.83 -2.05 -16.19
CA TYR A 50 0.98 -0.63 -16.52
C TYR A 50 0.42 -0.32 -17.92
N GLN A 51 0.69 -1.20 -18.89
CA GLN A 51 0.13 -1.03 -20.23
C GLN A 51 -1.39 -1.16 -20.18
N THR A 52 -1.93 -2.15 -19.48
CA THR A 52 -3.38 -2.35 -19.34
C THR A 52 -4.05 -1.16 -18.66
N GLU A 53 -3.46 -0.61 -17.60
CA GLU A 53 -3.95 0.59 -16.93
C GLU A 53 -4.13 1.75 -17.91
N HIS A 54 -3.13 2.02 -18.73
CA HIS A 54 -3.18 3.09 -19.73
C HIS A 54 -4.20 2.81 -20.83
N ASP A 55 -4.24 1.57 -21.34
CA ASP A 55 -5.18 1.18 -22.38
C ASP A 55 -6.64 1.34 -21.90
N GLU A 56 -6.96 0.88 -20.72
CA GLU A 56 -8.29 1.01 -20.11
C GLU A 56 -8.64 2.47 -19.82
N PHE A 57 -7.70 3.22 -19.26
CA PHE A 57 -7.90 4.64 -18.98
C PHE A 57 -8.23 5.43 -20.25
N PHE A 58 -7.42 5.32 -21.29
CA PHE A 58 -7.67 6.02 -22.52
C PHE A 58 -8.92 5.52 -23.27
N ALA A 59 -9.22 4.23 -23.18
CA ALA A 59 -10.46 3.69 -23.72
C ALA A 59 -11.69 4.29 -23.00
N SER A 60 -11.65 4.46 -21.69
CA SER A 60 -12.73 5.06 -20.91
C SER A 60 -13.03 6.49 -21.35
N ILE A 61 -11.98 7.29 -21.61
CA ILE A 61 -12.11 8.65 -22.10
C ILE A 61 -12.71 8.67 -23.51
N ARG A 62 -12.19 7.86 -24.45
CA ARG A 62 -12.68 7.78 -25.83
C ARG A 62 -14.13 7.34 -25.91
N ASN A 63 -14.55 6.49 -25.00
CA ASN A 63 -15.93 5.98 -24.93
C ASN A 63 -16.90 6.93 -24.18
N GLY A 64 -16.44 8.09 -23.74
CA GLY A 64 -17.25 9.07 -23.00
C GLY A 64 -17.68 8.60 -21.60
N LYS A 65 -17.00 7.62 -21.03
CA LYS A 65 -17.24 7.09 -19.69
C LYS A 65 -15.93 7.09 -18.88
N PRO A 66 -15.39 8.28 -18.56
CA PRO A 66 -14.12 8.36 -17.86
C PRO A 66 -14.17 7.66 -16.51
N MET A 67 -13.15 6.87 -16.22
CA MET A 67 -12.97 6.26 -14.90
C MET A 67 -12.59 7.32 -13.88
N ASN A 68 -13.16 7.22 -12.69
CA ASN A 68 -12.80 8.04 -11.54
C ASN A 68 -12.52 7.14 -10.34
N ASP A 69 -11.27 6.84 -10.12
CA ASP A 69 -10.80 5.97 -9.04
C ASP A 69 -10.33 6.75 -7.80
N GLY A 70 -10.66 8.05 -7.71
CA GLY A 70 -10.16 8.93 -6.66
C GLY A 70 -10.51 8.45 -5.25
N GLU A 71 -11.74 8.03 -5.02
CA GLU A 71 -12.17 7.49 -3.72
C GLU A 71 -11.47 6.16 -3.41
N TRP A 72 -11.40 5.26 -4.38
CA TRP A 72 -10.73 3.97 -4.23
C TRP A 72 -9.24 4.15 -3.94
N MET A 73 -8.58 5.04 -4.67
CA MET A 73 -7.17 5.39 -4.46
C MET A 73 -6.93 5.98 -3.07
N ALA A 74 -7.78 6.92 -2.62
CA ALA A 74 -7.66 7.53 -1.30
C ALA A 74 -7.79 6.47 -0.19
N ASN A 75 -8.79 5.60 -0.27
CA ASN A 75 -9.01 4.54 0.70
C ASN A 75 -7.84 3.52 0.70
N SER A 76 -7.36 3.11 -0.46
CA SER A 76 -6.23 2.19 -0.58
C SER A 76 -4.94 2.79 0.00
N THR A 77 -4.70 4.07 -0.24
CA THR A 77 -3.57 4.81 0.33
C THR A 77 -3.69 4.91 1.85
N MET A 78 -4.91 5.19 2.34
CA MET A 78 -5.17 5.27 3.78
C MET A 78 -4.93 3.94 4.50
N ILE A 79 -5.21 2.80 3.89
CA ILE A 79 -4.85 1.48 4.46
C ILE A 79 -3.34 1.38 4.72
N ALA A 80 -2.52 1.83 3.77
CA ALA A 80 -1.06 1.81 3.94
C ALA A 80 -0.59 2.79 5.03
N ILE A 81 -1.20 3.98 5.10
CA ILE A 81 -0.92 4.97 6.14
C ILE A 81 -1.30 4.43 7.52
N LEU A 82 -2.50 3.87 7.68
CA LEU A 82 -2.97 3.25 8.92
C LEU A 82 -2.03 2.12 9.36
N GLY A 83 -1.60 1.27 8.42
CA GLY A 83 -0.63 0.22 8.71
C GLY A 83 0.69 0.76 9.25
N ARG A 84 1.19 1.88 8.71
CA ARG A 84 2.36 2.58 9.23
C ARG A 84 2.11 3.13 10.64
N MET A 85 0.97 3.83 10.85
CA MET A 85 0.62 4.39 12.16
C MET A 85 0.58 3.31 13.25
N VAL A 86 -0.08 2.18 12.97
CA VAL A 86 -0.14 1.03 13.89
C VAL A 86 1.26 0.46 14.16
N ALA A 87 2.07 0.26 13.11
CA ALA A 87 3.41 -0.29 13.25
C ALA A 87 4.35 0.64 14.04
N TYR A 88 4.20 1.95 13.89
CA TYR A 88 5.10 2.93 14.51
C TYR A 88 4.72 3.25 15.96
N THR A 89 3.44 3.21 16.29
CA THR A 89 2.95 3.48 17.65
C THR A 89 2.85 2.21 18.50
N GLY A 90 2.64 1.05 17.86
CA GLY A 90 2.31 -0.20 18.55
C GLY A 90 0.89 -0.20 19.15
N GLN A 91 0.02 0.70 18.71
CA GLN A 91 -1.34 0.87 19.24
C GLN A 91 -2.39 0.31 18.28
N THR A 92 -3.56 -0.02 18.81
CA THR A 92 -4.74 -0.28 18.00
C THR A 92 -5.35 1.06 17.59
N ILE A 93 -5.45 1.29 16.27
CA ILE A 93 -5.97 2.54 15.70
C ILE A 93 -7.12 2.18 14.78
N THR A 94 -8.28 2.83 14.97
CA THR A 94 -9.42 2.65 14.07
C THR A 94 -9.27 3.47 12.79
N TRP A 95 -10.06 3.13 11.79
CA TRP A 95 -10.10 3.89 10.54
C TRP A 95 -10.43 5.38 10.75
N GLU A 96 -11.44 5.64 11.58
CA GLU A 96 -11.87 7.00 11.88
C GLU A 96 -10.79 7.80 12.63
N GLN A 97 -10.12 7.17 13.59
CA GLN A 97 -8.99 7.80 14.27
C GLN A 97 -7.89 8.17 13.28
N ALA A 98 -7.54 7.26 12.39
CA ALA A 98 -6.50 7.52 11.40
C ALA A 98 -6.87 8.65 10.43
N LEU A 99 -8.14 8.71 9.97
CA LEU A 99 -8.61 9.80 9.11
C LEU A 99 -8.61 11.17 9.81
N ASN A 100 -8.83 11.21 11.11
CA ASN A 100 -8.86 12.44 11.90
C ASN A 100 -7.53 12.72 12.63
N SER A 101 -6.47 12.00 12.28
CA SER A 101 -5.14 12.20 12.85
C SER A 101 -4.58 13.58 12.51
N ASN A 102 -3.93 14.21 13.50
CA ASN A 102 -3.17 15.45 13.32
C ASN A 102 -1.67 15.18 13.10
N GLU A 103 -1.30 13.94 12.76
CA GLU A 103 0.10 13.58 12.54
C GLU A 103 0.69 14.36 11.37
N VAL A 104 1.77 15.09 11.63
CA VAL A 104 2.54 15.83 10.63
C VAL A 104 3.93 15.25 10.57
N LEU A 105 4.32 14.71 9.42
CA LEU A 105 5.60 14.04 9.20
C LEU A 105 6.58 14.86 8.32
N GLY A 106 6.20 16.04 7.92
CA GLY A 106 7.00 16.92 7.09
C GLY A 106 7.12 18.32 7.68
N PRO A 107 7.99 19.14 7.14
CA PRO A 107 8.02 20.58 7.42
C PRO A 107 6.67 21.21 7.03
N LYS A 108 6.38 22.37 7.57
CA LYS A 108 5.25 23.17 7.11
C LYS A 108 5.49 23.61 5.67
N THR A 109 4.41 23.82 4.91
CA THR A 109 4.50 24.18 3.49
C THR A 109 5.33 25.44 3.25
N GLU A 110 5.22 26.41 4.15
CA GLU A 110 5.96 27.69 4.10
C GLU A 110 7.47 27.55 4.37
N ASP A 111 7.89 26.43 4.98
CA ASP A 111 9.31 26.20 5.32
C ASP A 111 10.09 25.54 4.15
N TYR A 112 9.41 25.12 3.07
CA TYR A 112 10.07 24.52 1.92
C TYR A 112 10.86 25.56 1.13
N THR A 113 12.18 25.54 1.30
CA THR A 113 13.14 26.32 0.54
C THR A 113 14.21 25.40 -0.05
N TRP A 114 15.00 25.90 -1.00
CA TRP A 114 16.11 25.13 -1.58
C TRP A 114 17.20 24.79 -0.55
N ASP A 115 17.30 25.57 0.51
CA ASP A 115 18.30 25.43 1.59
C ASP A 115 17.71 24.81 2.85
N LEU A 116 16.51 24.22 2.76
CA LEU A 116 15.85 23.58 3.90
C LEU A 116 16.73 22.47 4.46
N ASN A 117 17.20 22.64 5.67
CA ASN A 117 17.84 21.60 6.46
C ASN A 117 16.82 21.01 7.43
N TRP A 118 16.37 19.80 7.12
CA TRP A 118 15.38 19.10 7.94
C TRP A 118 15.82 17.65 8.19
N ASP A 119 16.04 17.32 9.46
CA ASP A 119 16.53 16.02 9.89
C ASP A 119 15.48 14.88 9.84
N GLY A 120 14.25 15.22 9.44
CA GLY A 120 13.14 14.26 9.44
C GLY A 120 12.46 14.12 10.81
N PRO A 121 11.36 13.37 10.87
CA PRO A 121 10.70 13.08 12.12
C PRO A 121 11.56 12.14 12.99
N ALA A 122 11.39 12.22 14.30
CA ALA A 122 12.05 11.31 15.23
C ALA A 122 11.77 9.84 14.86
N ILE A 123 12.78 8.98 15.06
CA ILE A 123 12.63 7.54 14.81
C ILE A 123 11.54 6.98 15.72
N ALA A 124 10.51 6.41 15.11
CA ALA A 124 9.39 5.82 15.83
C ALA A 124 9.83 4.61 16.67
N LYS A 125 9.28 4.51 17.86
CA LYS A 125 9.51 3.41 18.82
C LYS A 125 8.16 2.82 19.22
N PRO A 126 7.79 1.61 18.72
CA PRO A 126 6.51 0.99 19.04
C PRO A 126 6.30 0.88 20.55
N GLY A 127 5.11 1.21 21.02
CA GLY A 127 4.77 1.26 22.45
C GLY A 127 5.23 2.52 23.19
N ILE A 128 6.02 3.41 22.56
CA ILE A 128 6.50 4.68 23.12
C ILE A 128 5.99 5.87 22.29
N THR A 129 6.13 5.78 20.97
CA THR A 129 5.63 6.82 20.07
C THR A 129 4.11 6.96 20.20
N GLN A 130 3.64 8.15 20.47
CA GLN A 130 2.22 8.42 20.65
C GLN A 130 1.53 8.56 19.29
N PHE A 131 0.29 8.10 19.24
CA PHE A 131 -0.63 8.44 18.16
C PHE A 131 -1.19 9.85 18.40
N THR A 132 -1.27 10.69 17.38
CA THR A 132 -1.74 12.09 17.45
C THR A 132 -2.83 12.38 16.42
#